data_2cc44890811db79e2ea818376d3b2fb1
#
_entry.id   2cc44890811db79e2ea818376d3b2fb1
#
_cell.length_a   1.000
_cell.length_b   1.000
_cell.length_c   1.000
_cell.angle_alpha   90.00
_cell.angle_beta   90.00
_cell.angle_gamma   90.00
#
_symmetry.space_group_name_H-M   'P 1'
#
loop_
_entity.id
_entity.type
_entity.pdbx_description
1 polymer ?
#
loop_
_entity_poly.entity_id
_entity_poly.type
_entity_poly.pdbx_seq_one_letter_code
_entity_poly.pdbx_strand_id
1 'polypeptide(L)'
;YSKGASVLRMLSRMLGEDVFLKGVSLYLKKHLYSNTVTSDLWDGISEASGKDVNAIMSNWILKQGFPVLTATATSEGIHVRQNRFLATGDPTAEEDATLWHVPLALKTVSNGTASTNNDVILAGERETTIPLPNAKESVWKLNAETIGVYRVAYSNEHLAKLGAAAAAEDSPLSLEDRVGLVSDAFKLAQAGYSKTSGALTLMHALKGDSSSLVNDAASQNLGSLASVWWEQPEAVRDAINAFRADVFGPMARALTLDFGSDDSSETRELRATVVASAAAAGDAWTLAQIEERFAPLRTHGDDSHIHPDLLGICLLYTSPSP
;
A
#
# COMPACT_ATOMS: atom_id res chain seq x y z
N TYR A 1 1.83 16.31 -10.30
CA TYR A 1 2.37 15.20 -11.10
C TYR A 1 1.90 13.84 -10.56
N SER A 2 2.13 13.52 -9.28
CA SER A 2 1.81 12.20 -8.71
C SER A 2 0.32 11.85 -8.82
N LYS A 3 -0.58 12.77 -8.46
CA LYS A 3 -2.03 12.55 -8.62
C LYS A 3 -2.40 12.37 -10.09
N GLY A 4 -1.88 13.24 -10.99
CA GLY A 4 -2.18 13.16 -12.42
C GLY A 4 -1.78 11.81 -13.02
N ALA A 5 -0.55 11.35 -12.77
CA ALA A 5 -0.07 10.07 -13.25
C ALA A 5 -0.91 8.89 -12.70
N SER A 6 -1.25 8.91 -11.40
CA SER A 6 -2.06 7.86 -10.78
C SER A 6 -3.49 7.81 -11.35
N VAL A 7 -4.11 8.96 -11.58
CA VAL A 7 -5.46 9.06 -12.16
C VAL A 7 -5.48 8.61 -13.62
N LEU A 8 -4.45 8.95 -14.41
CA LEU A 8 -4.32 8.46 -15.80
C LEU A 8 -4.09 6.94 -15.84
N ARG A 9 -3.27 6.39 -14.93
CA ARG A 9 -3.07 4.94 -14.80
C ARG A 9 -4.39 4.24 -14.45
N MET A 10 -5.16 4.78 -13.51
CA MET A 10 -6.48 4.27 -13.15
C MET A 10 -7.42 4.26 -14.36
N LEU A 11 -7.49 5.36 -15.13
CA LEU A 11 -8.30 5.46 -16.34
C LEU A 11 -7.86 4.45 -17.41
N SER A 12 -6.56 4.35 -17.68
CA SER A 12 -6.00 3.39 -18.65
C SER A 12 -6.37 1.95 -18.31
N ARG A 13 -6.30 1.56 -17.05
CA ARG A 13 -6.69 0.22 -16.61
C ARG A 13 -8.19 -0.04 -16.67
N MET A 14 -9.00 0.98 -16.36
CA MET A 14 -10.47 0.88 -16.46
C MET A 14 -10.96 0.69 -17.91
N LEU A 15 -10.28 1.31 -18.87
CA LEU A 15 -10.67 1.25 -20.29
C LEU A 15 -9.98 0.13 -21.08
N GLY A 16 -8.86 -0.38 -20.57
CA GLY A 16 -7.90 -1.18 -21.31
C GLY A 16 -6.86 -0.30 -22.01
N GLU A 17 -5.59 -0.72 -21.96
CA GLU A 17 -4.45 0.07 -22.44
C GLU A 17 -4.55 0.42 -23.92
N ASP A 18 -4.95 -0.54 -24.77
CA ASP A 18 -5.10 -0.32 -26.22
C ASP A 18 -6.14 0.75 -26.53
N VAL A 19 -7.29 0.74 -25.84
CA VAL A 19 -8.36 1.75 -26.02
C VAL A 19 -7.90 3.09 -25.53
N PHE A 20 -7.22 3.15 -24.38
CA PHE A 20 -6.64 4.39 -23.84
C PHE A 20 -5.62 5.01 -24.80
N LEU A 21 -4.64 4.23 -25.29
CA LEU A 21 -3.61 4.69 -26.22
C LEU A 21 -4.20 5.09 -27.59
N LYS A 22 -5.24 4.40 -28.06
CA LYS A 22 -5.98 4.83 -29.26
C LYS A 22 -6.60 6.20 -29.04
N GLY A 23 -7.23 6.45 -27.88
CA GLY A 23 -7.79 7.76 -27.54
C GLY A 23 -6.74 8.87 -27.49
N VAL A 24 -5.59 8.59 -26.88
CA VAL A 24 -4.45 9.53 -26.88
C VAL A 24 -3.98 9.80 -28.31
N SER A 25 -3.92 8.80 -29.18
CA SER A 25 -3.56 8.98 -30.60
C SER A 25 -4.56 9.87 -31.36
N LEU A 26 -5.87 9.69 -31.13
CA LEU A 26 -6.90 10.52 -31.72
C LEU A 26 -6.76 11.98 -31.27
N TYR A 27 -6.60 12.20 -29.95
CA TYR A 27 -6.34 13.51 -29.38
C TYR A 27 -5.12 14.19 -30.01
N LEU A 28 -3.97 13.52 -30.08
CA LEU A 28 -2.74 14.08 -30.65
C LEU A 28 -2.90 14.42 -32.15
N LYS A 29 -3.56 13.57 -32.93
CA LYS A 29 -3.82 13.83 -34.36
C LYS A 29 -4.74 15.02 -34.60
N LYS A 30 -5.78 15.16 -33.76
CA LYS A 30 -6.75 16.24 -33.86
C LYS A 30 -6.14 17.62 -33.55
N HIS A 31 -5.16 17.64 -32.65
CA HIS A 31 -4.54 18.88 -32.15
C HIS A 31 -3.06 19.03 -32.58
N LEU A 32 -2.70 18.51 -33.76
CA LEU A 32 -1.34 18.49 -34.26
C LEU A 32 -0.80 19.94 -34.36
N TYR A 33 0.35 20.19 -33.73
CA TYR A 33 0.99 21.51 -33.70
C TYR A 33 0.16 22.66 -33.11
N SER A 34 -0.85 22.34 -32.30
CA SER A 34 -1.73 23.31 -31.67
C SER A 34 -1.68 23.19 -30.12
N ASN A 35 -2.23 24.18 -29.43
CA ASN A 35 -2.44 24.14 -27.99
C ASN A 35 -3.70 23.34 -27.65
N THR A 36 -3.73 22.78 -26.47
CA THR A 36 -4.83 21.94 -25.99
C THR A 36 -5.22 22.27 -24.55
N VAL A 37 -6.41 21.88 -24.17
CA VAL A 37 -6.92 21.88 -22.80
C VAL A 37 -7.20 20.45 -22.36
N THR A 38 -7.39 20.24 -21.06
CA THR A 38 -7.56 18.89 -20.48
C THR A 38 -8.76 18.14 -21.08
N SER A 39 -9.86 18.83 -21.39
CA SER A 39 -11.04 18.24 -22.02
C SER A 39 -10.76 17.64 -23.40
N ASP A 40 -9.85 18.20 -24.16
CA ASP A 40 -9.51 17.67 -25.49
C ASP A 40 -8.94 16.25 -25.42
N LEU A 41 -8.18 15.95 -24.36
CA LEU A 41 -7.69 14.60 -24.09
C LEU A 41 -8.84 13.65 -23.75
N TRP A 42 -9.77 14.10 -22.88
CA TRP A 42 -10.95 13.30 -22.52
C TRP A 42 -11.86 13.03 -23.71
N ASP A 43 -12.03 14.00 -24.61
CA ASP A 43 -12.81 13.84 -25.84
C ASP A 43 -12.21 12.76 -26.74
N GLY A 44 -10.89 12.77 -26.96
CA GLY A 44 -10.21 11.73 -27.74
C GLY A 44 -10.34 10.34 -27.13
N ILE A 45 -10.25 10.24 -25.79
CA ILE A 45 -10.41 8.93 -25.10
C ILE A 45 -11.89 8.51 -25.09
N SER A 46 -12.83 9.45 -24.97
CA SER A 46 -14.28 9.18 -25.09
C SER A 46 -14.65 8.61 -26.46
N GLU A 47 -14.10 9.21 -27.53
CA GLU A 47 -14.29 8.73 -28.90
C GLU A 47 -13.78 7.29 -29.09
N ALA A 48 -12.61 6.98 -28.53
CA ALA A 48 -12.03 5.65 -28.64
C ALA A 48 -12.76 4.60 -27.81
N SER A 49 -13.26 4.96 -26.62
CA SER A 49 -13.86 4.03 -25.65
C SER A 49 -15.37 3.90 -25.72
N GLY A 50 -16.06 4.87 -26.36
CA GLY A 50 -17.51 4.98 -26.33
C GLY A 50 -18.11 5.32 -24.96
N LYS A 51 -17.28 5.73 -23.97
CA LYS A 51 -17.70 6.13 -22.62
C LYS A 51 -17.55 7.65 -22.46
N ASP A 52 -18.39 8.27 -21.62
CA ASP A 52 -18.23 9.69 -21.26
C ASP A 52 -17.09 9.86 -20.24
N VAL A 53 -15.86 9.97 -20.76
CA VAL A 53 -14.66 10.10 -19.94
C VAL A 53 -14.62 11.48 -19.25
N ASN A 54 -15.21 12.53 -19.86
CA ASN A 54 -15.33 13.84 -19.23
C ASN A 54 -16.13 13.76 -17.92
N ALA A 55 -17.29 13.11 -17.94
CA ALA A 55 -18.11 12.92 -16.73
C ALA A 55 -17.39 12.08 -15.67
N ILE A 56 -16.72 10.99 -16.09
CA ILE A 56 -15.98 10.12 -15.18
C ILE A 56 -14.83 10.88 -14.51
N MET A 57 -14.05 11.65 -15.28
CA MET A 57 -12.79 12.25 -14.82
C MET A 57 -12.94 13.59 -14.15
N SER A 58 -14.08 14.31 -14.34
CA SER A 58 -14.27 15.66 -13.85
C SER A 58 -14.01 15.79 -12.34
N ASN A 59 -14.57 14.92 -11.52
CA ASN A 59 -14.38 14.98 -10.07
C ASN A 59 -12.98 14.55 -9.62
N TRP A 60 -12.28 13.72 -10.40
CA TRP A 60 -10.89 13.37 -10.12
C TRP A 60 -9.91 14.52 -10.34
N ILE A 61 -10.19 15.38 -11.30
CA ILE A 61 -9.30 16.47 -11.70
C ILE A 61 -9.72 17.81 -11.07
N LEU A 62 -11.02 18.12 -11.03
CA LEU A 62 -11.52 19.44 -10.62
C LEU A 62 -11.84 19.53 -9.13
N LYS A 63 -11.95 18.38 -8.42
CA LYS A 63 -12.26 18.35 -6.99
C LYS A 63 -11.05 17.95 -6.17
N GLN A 64 -10.96 18.55 -4.99
CA GLN A 64 -9.92 18.23 -4.02
C GLN A 64 -10.21 16.89 -3.33
N GLY A 65 -9.16 16.10 -3.08
CA GLY A 65 -9.24 14.85 -2.34
C GLY A 65 -9.45 13.62 -3.22
N PHE A 66 -9.80 12.53 -2.58
CA PHE A 66 -10.09 11.22 -3.16
C PHE A 66 -10.97 10.43 -2.18
N PRO A 67 -11.67 9.37 -2.62
CA PRO A 67 -12.56 8.64 -1.73
C PRO A 67 -11.86 7.60 -0.85
N VAL A 68 -12.46 7.34 0.31
CA VAL A 68 -12.33 6.09 1.05
C VAL A 68 -13.60 5.27 0.82
N LEU A 69 -13.43 3.98 0.56
CA LEU A 69 -14.54 3.04 0.42
C LEU A 69 -14.63 2.19 1.68
N THR A 70 -15.79 2.17 2.31
CA THR A 70 -16.11 1.16 3.33
C THR A 70 -16.74 -0.03 2.64
N ALA A 71 -16.11 -1.19 2.72
CA ALA A 71 -16.56 -2.42 2.08
C ALA A 71 -16.96 -3.46 3.12
N THR A 72 -18.23 -3.88 3.07
CA THR A 72 -18.82 -4.80 4.06
C THR A 72 -19.46 -6.00 3.36
N ALA A 73 -19.09 -7.21 3.79
CA ALA A 73 -19.73 -8.43 3.33
C ALA A 73 -21.14 -8.56 3.93
N THR A 74 -22.15 -8.77 3.07
CA THR A 74 -23.56 -8.98 3.43
C THR A 74 -24.07 -10.33 2.93
N SER A 75 -25.31 -10.66 3.17
CA SER A 75 -25.98 -11.84 2.59
C SER A 75 -26.18 -11.71 1.08
N GLU A 76 -26.26 -10.48 0.56
CA GLU A 76 -26.52 -10.19 -0.84
C GLU A 76 -25.23 -10.01 -1.67
N GLY A 77 -24.09 -9.81 -0.99
CA GLY A 77 -22.83 -9.55 -1.62
C GLY A 77 -21.95 -8.58 -0.84
N ILE A 78 -21.26 -7.70 -1.56
CA ILE A 78 -20.38 -6.69 -0.98
C ILE A 78 -21.07 -5.34 -1.03
N HIS A 79 -21.46 -4.81 0.12
CA HIS A 79 -21.92 -3.43 0.22
C HIS A 79 -20.73 -2.48 0.25
N VAL A 80 -20.72 -1.48 -0.63
CA VAL A 80 -19.64 -0.50 -0.79
C VAL A 80 -20.23 0.90 -0.64
N ARG A 81 -19.63 1.70 0.23
CA ARG A 81 -19.99 3.10 0.44
C ARG A 81 -18.75 3.98 0.30
N GLN A 82 -18.85 5.07 -0.47
CA GLN A 82 -17.79 6.06 -0.59
C GLN A 82 -18.02 7.26 0.33
N ASN A 83 -16.93 7.72 0.94
CA ASN A 83 -16.84 9.01 1.61
C ASN A 83 -15.54 9.69 1.16
N ARG A 84 -15.41 11.01 1.29
CA ARG A 84 -14.13 11.68 1.06
C ARG A 84 -13.15 11.28 2.16
N PHE A 85 -11.96 10.84 1.77
CA PHE A 85 -10.89 10.54 2.72
C PHE A 85 -10.32 11.84 3.31
N LEU A 86 -10.28 11.93 4.64
CA LEU A 86 -9.53 12.93 5.39
C LEU A 86 -8.60 12.22 6.39
N ALA A 87 -7.37 12.69 6.50
CA ALA A 87 -6.41 12.16 7.47
C ALA A 87 -6.79 12.49 8.93
N THR A 88 -7.73 13.39 9.12
CA THR A 88 -8.25 13.85 10.43
C THR A 88 -9.49 13.11 10.90
N GLY A 89 -9.97 12.12 10.13
CA GLY A 89 -11.17 11.35 10.45
C GLY A 89 -12.34 11.65 9.51
N ASP A 90 -13.56 11.40 10.00
CA ASP A 90 -14.76 11.53 9.19
C ASP A 90 -14.97 12.98 8.70
N PRO A 91 -15.28 13.16 7.40
CA PRO A 91 -15.59 14.46 6.84
C PRO A 91 -16.96 14.97 7.33
N THR A 92 -17.12 16.29 7.40
CA THR A 92 -18.43 16.91 7.53
C THR A 92 -19.28 16.69 6.28
N ALA A 93 -20.58 16.90 6.36
CA ALA A 93 -21.48 16.73 5.21
C ALA A 93 -21.09 17.61 4.00
N GLU A 94 -20.59 18.82 4.25
CA GLU A 94 -20.10 19.72 3.20
C GLU A 94 -18.81 19.20 2.55
N GLU A 95 -17.85 18.74 3.35
CA GLU A 95 -16.59 18.15 2.86
C GLU A 95 -16.82 16.86 2.09
N ASP A 96 -17.88 16.11 2.41
CA ASP A 96 -18.24 14.82 1.83
C ASP A 96 -19.24 14.93 0.64
N ALA A 97 -19.50 16.13 0.17
CA ALA A 97 -20.47 16.35 -0.91
C ALA A 97 -20.01 15.80 -2.28
N THR A 98 -18.70 15.61 -2.48
CA THR A 98 -18.16 15.10 -3.74
C THR A 98 -18.33 13.59 -3.84
N LEU A 99 -18.94 13.13 -4.94
CA LEU A 99 -19.05 11.72 -5.29
C LEU A 99 -18.22 11.44 -6.54
N TRP A 100 -17.37 10.42 -6.48
CA TRP A 100 -16.50 10.01 -7.59
C TRP A 100 -17.10 8.84 -8.36
N HIS A 101 -16.76 8.75 -9.63
CA HIS A 101 -16.92 7.50 -10.40
C HIS A 101 -15.71 6.63 -10.07
N VAL A 102 -15.92 5.57 -9.28
CA VAL A 102 -14.83 4.75 -8.75
C VAL A 102 -14.81 3.39 -9.44
N PRO A 103 -13.78 3.07 -10.24
CA PRO A 103 -13.59 1.71 -10.75
C PRO A 103 -13.20 0.82 -9.57
N LEU A 104 -14.04 -0.17 -9.26
CA LEU A 104 -13.89 -0.97 -8.03
C LEU A 104 -12.86 -2.10 -8.19
N ALA A 105 -12.60 -2.56 -9.43
CA ALA A 105 -11.64 -3.62 -9.76
C ALA A 105 -11.70 -4.76 -8.74
N LEU A 106 -12.81 -5.51 -8.76
CA LEU A 106 -13.08 -6.59 -7.80
C LEU A 106 -12.21 -7.81 -8.11
N LYS A 107 -11.28 -8.13 -7.24
CA LYS A 107 -10.54 -9.40 -7.25
C LYS A 107 -11.24 -10.39 -6.32
N THR A 108 -11.48 -11.59 -6.80
CA THR A 108 -12.02 -12.72 -6.01
C THR A 108 -11.05 -13.89 -6.05
N VAL A 109 -10.94 -14.62 -4.96
CA VAL A 109 -10.06 -15.79 -4.84
C VAL A 109 -10.93 -17.04 -4.65
N SER A 110 -10.75 -18.02 -5.52
CA SER A 110 -11.41 -19.32 -5.44
C SER A 110 -10.39 -20.43 -5.68
N ASN A 111 -10.31 -21.38 -4.75
CA ASN A 111 -9.37 -22.51 -4.83
C ASN A 111 -7.91 -22.06 -5.07
N GLY A 112 -7.47 -21.01 -4.41
CA GLY A 112 -6.13 -20.45 -4.57
C GLY A 112 -5.90 -19.63 -5.84
N THR A 113 -6.87 -19.56 -6.75
CA THR A 113 -6.75 -18.79 -8.00
C THR A 113 -7.52 -17.49 -7.90
N ALA A 114 -6.87 -16.39 -8.28
CA ALA A 114 -7.49 -15.07 -8.35
C ALA A 114 -8.10 -14.80 -9.73
N SER A 115 -9.25 -14.13 -9.74
CA SER A 115 -9.82 -13.50 -10.93
C SER A 115 -10.19 -12.06 -10.61
N THR A 116 -10.07 -11.16 -11.61
CA THR A 116 -10.39 -9.74 -11.44
C THR A 116 -11.48 -9.32 -12.41
N ASN A 117 -12.53 -8.68 -11.87
CA ASN A 117 -13.58 -8.04 -12.65
C ASN A 117 -13.37 -6.51 -12.61
N ASN A 118 -12.97 -5.94 -13.74
CA ASN A 118 -12.74 -4.50 -13.92
C ASN A 118 -13.99 -3.72 -14.35
N ASP A 119 -15.10 -4.40 -14.66
CA ASP A 119 -16.32 -3.75 -15.15
C ASP A 119 -17.19 -3.18 -14.01
N VAL A 120 -16.85 -3.49 -12.75
CA VAL A 120 -17.59 -3.01 -11.58
C VAL A 120 -17.19 -1.58 -11.27
N ILE A 121 -18.16 -0.67 -11.37
CA ILE A 121 -17.95 0.77 -11.14
C ILE A 121 -19.01 1.29 -10.16
N LEU A 122 -18.59 2.07 -9.18
CA LEU A 122 -19.48 2.93 -8.38
C LEU A 122 -19.64 4.25 -9.15
N ALA A 123 -20.75 4.39 -9.86
CA ALA A 123 -20.93 5.39 -10.92
C ALA A 123 -21.42 6.77 -10.38
N GLY A 124 -20.65 7.39 -9.49
CA GLY A 124 -21.02 8.71 -8.91
C GLY A 124 -22.16 8.62 -7.87
N GLU A 125 -22.43 7.43 -7.36
CA GLU A 125 -23.39 7.17 -6.30
C GLU A 125 -22.68 7.08 -4.93
N ARG A 126 -23.42 7.31 -3.85
CA ARG A 126 -22.89 7.22 -2.49
C ARG A 126 -22.52 5.78 -2.12
N GLU A 127 -23.34 4.83 -2.51
CA GLU A 127 -23.19 3.43 -2.15
C GLU A 127 -23.78 2.50 -3.21
N THR A 128 -23.31 1.26 -3.22
CA THR A 128 -23.84 0.19 -4.07
C THR A 128 -23.63 -1.17 -3.41
N THR A 129 -24.33 -2.18 -3.88
CA THR A 129 -24.09 -3.58 -3.50
C THR A 129 -23.64 -4.37 -4.72
N ILE A 130 -22.47 -4.98 -4.65
CA ILE A 130 -21.94 -5.85 -5.69
C ILE A 130 -22.40 -7.27 -5.38
N PRO A 131 -23.19 -7.92 -6.24
CA PRO A 131 -23.62 -9.29 -6.02
C PRO A 131 -22.40 -10.23 -5.93
N LEU A 132 -22.26 -10.92 -4.83
CA LEU A 132 -21.24 -11.95 -4.63
C LEU A 132 -21.79 -13.01 -3.68
N PRO A 133 -22.12 -14.21 -4.16
CA PRO A 133 -22.54 -15.30 -3.30
C PRO A 133 -21.46 -15.62 -2.24
N ASN A 134 -21.90 -15.85 -1.00
CA ASN A 134 -21.01 -16.19 0.11
C ASN A 134 -19.89 -15.15 0.37
N ALA A 135 -20.18 -13.86 0.18
CA ALA A 135 -19.20 -12.78 0.38
C ALA A 135 -18.55 -12.81 1.76
N LYS A 136 -19.28 -13.27 2.79
CA LYS A 136 -18.75 -13.37 4.17
C LYS A 136 -17.66 -14.44 4.30
N GLU A 137 -17.78 -15.54 3.59
CA GLU A 137 -16.85 -16.68 3.63
C GLU A 137 -15.73 -16.54 2.60
N SER A 138 -16.00 -15.85 1.50
CA SER A 138 -15.07 -15.70 0.37
C SER A 138 -13.94 -14.72 0.67
N VAL A 139 -12.82 -14.92 -0.01
CA VAL A 139 -11.72 -13.94 -0.08
C VAL A 139 -11.92 -13.07 -1.31
N TRP A 140 -12.07 -11.78 -1.08
CA TRP A 140 -12.21 -10.78 -2.15
C TRP A 140 -11.51 -9.48 -1.77
N LYS A 141 -11.07 -8.73 -2.77
CA LYS A 141 -10.39 -7.44 -2.60
C LYS A 141 -10.92 -6.46 -3.64
N LEU A 142 -11.26 -5.26 -3.22
CA LEU A 142 -11.46 -4.12 -4.12
C LEU A 142 -10.11 -3.48 -4.41
N ASN A 143 -10.05 -2.68 -5.46
CA ASN A 143 -8.82 -2.04 -5.91
C ASN A 143 -7.72 -3.06 -6.23
N ALA A 144 -8.03 -4.04 -7.08
CA ALA A 144 -7.05 -5.02 -7.54
C ALA A 144 -5.79 -4.33 -8.07
N GLU A 145 -4.61 -4.85 -7.70
CA GLU A 145 -3.29 -4.30 -8.06
C GLU A 145 -3.09 -2.83 -7.61
N THR A 146 -3.92 -2.35 -6.67
CA THR A 146 -3.86 -1.00 -6.09
C THR A 146 -3.77 0.11 -7.17
N ILE A 147 -4.57 -0.05 -8.24
CA ILE A 147 -4.54 0.84 -9.40
C ILE A 147 -5.34 2.11 -9.16
N GLY A 148 -6.45 2.01 -8.43
CA GLY A 148 -7.36 3.12 -8.19
C GLY A 148 -6.81 4.11 -7.14
N VAL A 149 -7.13 5.38 -7.33
CA VAL A 149 -6.73 6.48 -6.42
C VAL A 149 -7.72 6.58 -5.26
N TYR A 150 -7.87 5.52 -4.49
CA TYR A 150 -8.76 5.46 -3.33
C TYR A 150 -8.26 4.43 -2.32
N ARG A 151 -8.75 4.51 -1.09
CA ARG A 151 -8.47 3.55 -0.03
C ARG A 151 -9.69 2.69 0.25
N VAL A 152 -9.47 1.47 0.74
CA VAL A 152 -10.56 0.54 1.08
C VAL A 152 -10.47 0.13 2.54
N ALA A 153 -11.49 0.50 3.32
CA ALA A 153 -11.67 0.06 4.70
C ALA A 153 -12.43 -1.27 4.73
N TYR A 154 -11.77 -2.31 5.21
CA TYR A 154 -12.34 -3.64 5.44
C TYR A 154 -12.62 -3.85 6.92
N SER A 155 -13.52 -4.78 7.25
CA SER A 155 -13.63 -5.28 8.62
C SER A 155 -12.33 -6.00 9.04
N ASN A 156 -12.02 -6.02 10.34
CA ASN A 156 -10.84 -6.73 10.84
C ASN A 156 -10.85 -8.22 10.45
N GLU A 157 -12.03 -8.83 10.45
CA GLU A 157 -12.20 -10.24 10.04
C GLU A 157 -11.84 -10.44 8.57
N HIS A 158 -12.32 -9.55 7.69
CA HIS A 158 -12.01 -9.65 6.26
C HIS A 158 -10.54 -9.33 5.98
N LEU A 159 -9.98 -8.35 6.69
CA LEU A 159 -8.56 -8.01 6.59
C LEU A 159 -7.65 -9.17 7.01
N ALA A 160 -8.06 -9.95 8.03
CA ALA A 160 -7.35 -11.17 8.43
C ALA A 160 -7.40 -12.26 7.33
N LYS A 161 -8.54 -12.42 6.63
CA LYS A 161 -8.64 -13.33 5.47
C LYS A 161 -7.73 -12.89 4.31
N LEU A 162 -7.70 -11.59 4.04
CA LEU A 162 -6.78 -11.03 3.03
C LEU A 162 -5.31 -11.24 3.43
N GLY A 163 -4.98 -11.07 4.70
CA GLY A 163 -3.63 -11.33 5.23
C GLY A 163 -3.23 -12.80 5.06
N ALA A 164 -4.11 -13.74 5.38
CA ALA A 164 -3.86 -15.17 5.18
C ALA A 164 -3.66 -15.53 3.70
N ALA A 165 -4.47 -14.96 2.80
CA ALA A 165 -4.31 -15.16 1.36
C ALA A 165 -3.01 -14.54 0.83
N ALA A 166 -2.63 -13.37 1.35
CA ALA A 166 -1.41 -12.67 0.97
C ALA A 166 -0.13 -13.42 1.41
N ALA A 167 -0.20 -14.12 2.54
CA ALA A 167 0.92 -14.87 3.11
C ALA A 167 1.09 -16.28 2.52
N ALA A 168 0.20 -16.73 1.64
CA ALA A 168 0.32 -18.04 1.00
C ALA A 168 1.57 -18.09 0.12
N GLU A 169 2.23 -19.27 0.02
CA GLU A 169 3.43 -19.48 -0.81
C GLU A 169 3.17 -19.08 -2.26
N ASP A 170 2.03 -19.54 -2.83
CA ASP A 170 1.53 -19.10 -4.13
C ASP A 170 0.43 -18.06 -3.92
N SER A 171 0.79 -16.89 -3.42
CA SER A 171 -0.18 -15.86 -3.08
C SER A 171 -1.04 -15.45 -4.29
N PRO A 172 -2.38 -15.51 -4.18
CA PRO A 172 -3.28 -15.01 -5.23
C PRO A 172 -3.33 -13.47 -5.29
N LEU A 173 -2.70 -12.80 -4.33
CA LEU A 173 -2.58 -11.34 -4.28
C LEU A 173 -1.22 -10.91 -4.84
N SER A 174 -1.25 -10.00 -5.80
CA SER A 174 -0.04 -9.46 -6.41
C SER A 174 0.80 -8.67 -5.41
N LEU A 175 2.02 -8.32 -5.79
CA LEU A 175 2.89 -7.45 -5.00
C LEU A 175 2.20 -6.12 -4.68
N GLU A 176 1.59 -5.50 -5.68
CA GLU A 176 0.87 -4.23 -5.54
C GLU A 176 -0.34 -4.36 -4.61
N ASP A 177 -1.04 -5.51 -4.63
CA ASP A 177 -2.12 -5.79 -3.68
C ASP A 177 -1.62 -5.83 -2.25
N ARG A 178 -0.49 -6.50 -1.99
CA ARG A 178 0.10 -6.63 -0.65
C ARG A 178 0.59 -5.28 -0.11
N VAL A 179 1.33 -4.53 -0.92
CA VAL A 179 1.80 -3.18 -0.56
C VAL A 179 0.62 -2.24 -0.30
N GLY A 180 -0.39 -2.28 -1.15
CA GLY A 180 -1.61 -1.47 -1.00
C GLY A 180 -2.40 -1.82 0.26
N LEU A 181 -2.53 -3.10 0.60
CA LEU A 181 -3.20 -3.54 1.83
C LEU A 181 -2.48 -3.02 3.08
N VAL A 182 -1.16 -3.13 3.14
CA VAL A 182 -0.37 -2.59 4.26
C VAL A 182 -0.56 -1.09 4.37
N SER A 183 -0.39 -0.36 3.26
CA SER A 183 -0.55 1.10 3.25
C SER A 183 -1.95 1.53 3.69
N ASP A 184 -3.00 0.90 3.16
CA ASP A 184 -4.38 1.25 3.49
C ASP A 184 -4.72 0.93 4.94
N ALA A 185 -4.36 -0.25 5.44
CA ALA A 185 -4.66 -0.67 6.81
C ALA A 185 -4.11 0.31 7.86
N PHE A 186 -2.85 0.75 7.71
CA PHE A 186 -2.24 1.70 8.64
C PHE A 186 -2.76 3.13 8.47
N LYS A 187 -2.92 3.60 7.21
CA LYS A 187 -3.41 4.96 6.97
C LYS A 187 -4.87 5.14 7.38
N LEU A 188 -5.69 4.12 7.22
CA LEU A 188 -7.08 4.13 7.67
C LEU A 188 -7.17 4.02 9.20
N ALA A 189 -6.30 3.25 9.85
CA ALA A 189 -6.22 3.20 11.30
C ALA A 189 -5.76 4.55 11.88
N GLN A 190 -4.74 5.18 11.28
CA GLN A 190 -4.24 6.51 11.67
C GLN A 190 -5.33 7.58 11.55
N ALA A 191 -6.15 7.50 10.51
CA ALA A 191 -7.25 8.45 10.25
C ALA A 191 -8.56 8.10 10.99
N GLY A 192 -8.61 7.01 11.78
CA GLY A 192 -9.78 6.64 12.58
C GLY A 192 -10.86 5.83 11.84
N TYR A 193 -10.68 5.50 10.56
CA TYR A 193 -11.65 4.69 9.79
C TYR A 193 -11.61 3.19 10.15
N SER A 194 -10.52 2.71 10.74
CA SER A 194 -10.33 1.31 11.14
C SER A 194 -9.55 1.22 12.44
N LYS A 195 -9.47 0.00 13.03
CA LYS A 195 -8.71 -0.23 14.25
C LYS A 195 -7.26 -0.58 13.93
N THR A 196 -6.31 -0.05 14.70
CA THR A 196 -4.88 -0.39 14.62
C THR A 196 -4.63 -1.89 14.77
N SER A 197 -5.44 -2.59 15.59
CA SER A 197 -5.33 -4.05 15.75
C SER A 197 -5.50 -4.82 14.44
N GLY A 198 -6.37 -4.36 13.52
CA GLY A 198 -6.53 -4.97 12.19
C GLY A 198 -5.26 -4.83 11.33
N ALA A 199 -4.63 -3.65 11.35
CA ALA A 199 -3.37 -3.41 10.65
C ALA A 199 -2.22 -4.28 11.21
N LEU A 200 -2.15 -4.42 12.54
CA LEU A 200 -1.16 -5.29 13.18
C LEU A 200 -1.39 -6.77 12.85
N THR A 201 -2.65 -7.22 12.82
CA THR A 201 -3.00 -8.61 12.41
C THR A 201 -2.56 -8.87 10.96
N LEU A 202 -2.82 -7.94 10.04
CA LEU A 202 -2.35 -8.04 8.66
C LEU A 202 -0.82 -8.12 8.59
N MET A 203 -0.12 -7.25 9.32
CA MET A 203 1.35 -7.28 9.35
C MET A 203 1.92 -8.58 9.92
N HIS A 204 1.29 -9.13 10.96
CA HIS A 204 1.71 -10.42 11.50
C HIS A 204 1.56 -11.56 10.47
N ALA A 205 0.50 -11.53 9.66
CA ALA A 205 0.33 -12.49 8.57
C ALA A 205 1.40 -12.35 7.48
N LEU A 206 1.82 -11.11 7.17
CA LEU A 206 2.82 -10.80 6.13
C LEU A 206 4.27 -10.84 6.63
N LYS A 207 4.52 -11.20 7.89
CA LYS A 207 5.89 -11.37 8.37
C LYS A 207 6.61 -12.44 7.55
N GLY A 208 7.80 -12.12 7.06
CA GLY A 208 8.55 -13.03 6.19
C GLY A 208 8.25 -12.87 4.68
N ASP A 209 7.43 -11.90 4.28
CA ASP A 209 7.28 -11.55 2.86
C ASP A 209 8.63 -11.17 2.27
N SER A 210 9.00 -11.81 1.15
CA SER A 210 10.33 -11.66 0.54
C SER A 210 10.50 -10.38 -0.28
N SER A 211 9.45 -9.59 -0.47
CA SER A 211 9.53 -8.36 -1.26
C SER A 211 10.10 -7.20 -0.44
N SER A 212 11.08 -6.51 -1.00
CA SER A 212 11.63 -5.26 -0.44
C SER A 212 10.54 -4.20 -0.26
N LEU A 213 9.62 -4.06 -1.22
CA LEU A 213 8.54 -3.06 -1.19
C LEU A 213 7.52 -3.31 -0.08
N VAL A 214 7.15 -4.57 0.19
CA VAL A 214 6.24 -4.92 1.30
C VAL A 214 6.92 -4.61 2.64
N ASN A 215 8.19 -4.99 2.80
CA ASN A 215 8.96 -4.72 4.02
C ASN A 215 9.23 -3.22 4.22
N ASP A 216 9.45 -2.47 3.15
CA ASP A 216 9.59 -1.01 3.23
C ASP A 216 8.29 -0.34 3.69
N ALA A 217 7.15 -0.72 3.08
CA ALA A 217 5.84 -0.25 3.54
C ALA A 217 5.57 -0.62 5.01
N ALA A 218 5.94 -1.83 5.44
CA ALA A 218 5.85 -2.28 6.83
C ALA A 218 6.73 -1.44 7.75
N SER A 219 8.00 -1.24 7.40
CA SER A 219 8.98 -0.45 8.16
C SER A 219 8.49 0.98 8.39
N GLN A 220 8.06 1.66 7.32
CA GLN A 220 7.57 3.04 7.39
C GLN A 220 6.33 3.16 8.29
N ASN A 221 5.35 2.27 8.13
CA ASN A 221 4.10 2.35 8.87
C ASN A 221 4.26 1.95 10.34
N LEU A 222 5.00 0.88 10.64
CA LEU A 222 5.30 0.47 12.02
C LEU A 222 6.23 1.46 12.72
N GLY A 223 7.19 2.05 12.00
CA GLY A 223 8.02 3.13 12.51
C GLY A 223 7.21 4.37 12.85
N SER A 224 6.29 4.78 11.98
CA SER A 224 5.35 5.89 12.24
C SER A 224 4.46 5.61 13.45
N LEU A 225 3.94 4.39 13.61
CA LEU A 225 3.14 3.99 14.77
C LEU A 225 3.95 4.14 16.07
N ALA A 226 5.17 3.62 16.11
CA ALA A 226 6.04 3.71 17.28
C ALA A 226 6.40 5.18 17.62
N SER A 227 6.62 6.00 16.59
CA SER A 227 6.91 7.44 16.75
C SER A 227 5.72 8.22 17.33
N VAL A 228 4.50 7.98 16.83
CA VAL A 228 3.29 8.67 17.32
C VAL A 228 2.94 8.26 18.76
N TRP A 229 3.26 7.03 19.15
CA TRP A 229 2.95 6.50 20.48
C TRP A 229 4.09 6.66 21.50
N TRP A 230 5.01 7.58 21.27
CA TRP A 230 6.16 7.80 22.14
C TRP A 230 5.79 8.21 23.59
N GLU A 231 4.63 8.87 23.78
CA GLU A 231 4.12 9.27 25.11
C GLU A 231 3.32 8.17 25.81
N GLN A 232 3.08 7.03 25.16
CA GLN A 232 2.37 5.91 25.78
C GLN A 232 3.21 5.29 26.92
N PRO A 233 2.56 4.61 27.89
CA PRO A 233 3.28 3.89 28.95
C PRO A 233 4.35 2.97 28.38
N GLU A 234 5.46 2.81 29.12
CA GLU A 234 6.62 2.00 28.72
C GLU A 234 6.20 0.60 28.24
N ALA A 235 5.33 -0.08 28.98
CA ALA A 235 4.82 -1.40 28.59
C ALA A 235 4.15 -1.43 27.21
N VAL A 236 3.50 -0.35 26.78
CA VAL A 236 2.89 -0.25 25.44
C VAL A 236 3.97 -0.04 24.40
N ARG A 237 4.96 0.81 24.66
CA ARG A 237 6.10 1.04 23.75
C ARG A 237 6.93 -0.23 23.58
N ASP A 238 7.18 -0.95 24.67
CA ASP A 238 7.89 -2.23 24.64
C ASP A 238 7.12 -3.29 23.86
N ALA A 239 5.80 -3.37 24.01
CA ALA A 239 4.96 -4.29 23.24
C ALA A 239 5.01 -3.98 21.72
N ILE A 240 5.02 -2.69 21.34
CA ILE A 240 5.18 -2.29 19.93
C ILE A 240 6.56 -2.66 19.40
N ASN A 241 7.61 -2.41 20.18
CA ASN A 241 8.97 -2.74 19.77
C ASN A 241 9.16 -4.27 19.70
N ALA A 242 8.62 -5.02 20.65
CA ALA A 242 8.61 -6.48 20.59
C ALA A 242 7.89 -7.03 19.33
N PHE A 243 6.74 -6.42 18.96
CA PHE A 243 6.04 -6.76 17.73
C PHE A 243 6.89 -6.45 16.48
N ARG A 244 7.53 -5.27 16.42
CA ARG A 244 8.43 -4.89 15.32
C ARG A 244 9.62 -5.85 15.21
N ALA A 245 10.22 -6.24 16.35
CA ALA A 245 11.29 -7.21 16.41
C ALA A 245 10.84 -8.62 15.93
N ASP A 246 9.60 -9.04 16.26
CA ASP A 246 9.01 -10.29 15.73
C ASP A 246 8.78 -10.24 14.21
N VAL A 247 8.44 -9.08 13.65
CA VAL A 247 8.25 -8.91 12.20
C VAL A 247 9.59 -8.95 11.45
N PHE A 248 10.59 -8.18 11.89
CA PHE A 248 11.82 -7.95 11.12
C PHE A 248 13.01 -8.82 11.55
N GLY A 249 13.11 -9.17 12.84
CA GLY A 249 14.25 -9.89 13.38
C GLY A 249 14.54 -11.25 12.74
N PRO A 250 13.55 -12.12 12.49
CA PRO A 250 13.78 -13.39 11.81
C PRO A 250 14.38 -13.23 10.41
N MET A 251 13.91 -12.23 9.66
CA MET A 251 14.41 -11.95 8.31
C MET A 251 15.80 -11.32 8.33
N ALA A 252 16.08 -10.42 9.29
CA ALA A 252 17.44 -9.87 9.48
C ALA A 252 18.45 -10.97 9.78
N ARG A 253 18.08 -11.98 10.58
CA ARG A 253 18.92 -13.16 10.84
C ARG A 253 19.08 -14.04 9.61
N ALA A 254 18.04 -14.27 8.83
CA ALA A 254 18.10 -15.09 7.63
C ALA A 254 18.97 -14.46 6.52
N LEU A 255 18.87 -13.14 6.32
CA LEU A 255 19.64 -12.39 5.34
C LEU A 255 21.06 -12.07 5.80
N THR A 256 21.32 -12.10 7.10
CA THR A 256 22.55 -11.62 7.75
C THR A 256 22.88 -10.16 7.40
N LEU A 257 24.02 -9.65 7.90
CA LEU A 257 24.54 -8.33 7.54
C LEU A 257 25.60 -8.40 6.43
N ASP A 258 25.84 -9.60 5.88
CA ASP A 258 26.85 -9.81 4.84
C ASP A 258 26.21 -9.74 3.45
N PHE A 259 26.86 -8.99 2.56
CA PHE A 259 26.39 -8.81 1.17
C PHE A 259 27.17 -9.77 0.26
N GLY A 260 26.44 -10.62 -0.44
CA GLY A 260 27.01 -11.51 -1.45
C GLY A 260 27.28 -10.78 -2.77
N SER A 261 28.27 -11.24 -3.53
CA SER A 261 28.53 -10.74 -4.88
C SER A 261 27.33 -10.91 -5.81
N ASP A 262 26.52 -11.93 -5.58
CA ASP A 262 25.38 -12.32 -6.41
C ASP A 262 24.04 -11.77 -5.90
N ASP A 263 24.06 -10.95 -4.83
CA ASP A 263 22.87 -10.30 -4.32
C ASP A 263 22.25 -9.36 -5.36
N SER A 264 20.97 -9.56 -5.66
CA SER A 264 20.20 -8.63 -6.47
C SER A 264 20.04 -7.28 -5.77
N SER A 265 19.73 -6.22 -6.51
CA SER A 265 19.41 -4.90 -5.92
C SER A 265 18.28 -5.01 -4.91
N GLU A 266 17.23 -5.81 -5.22
CA GLU A 266 16.11 -6.06 -4.33
C GLU A 266 16.53 -6.73 -3.02
N THR A 267 17.41 -7.75 -3.08
CA THR A 267 17.97 -8.42 -1.89
C THR A 267 18.76 -7.46 -1.02
N ARG A 268 19.55 -6.55 -1.62
CA ARG A 268 20.31 -5.52 -0.90
C ARG A 268 19.41 -4.53 -0.19
N GLU A 269 18.38 -4.02 -0.89
CA GLU A 269 17.38 -3.12 -0.32
C GLU A 269 16.61 -3.79 0.82
N LEU A 270 16.14 -5.03 0.61
CA LEU A 270 15.45 -5.80 1.63
C LEU A 270 16.31 -5.97 2.88
N ARG A 271 17.59 -6.37 2.72
CA ARG A 271 18.53 -6.52 3.85
C ARG A 271 18.69 -5.21 4.61
N ALA A 272 18.95 -4.11 3.94
CA ALA A 272 19.12 -2.81 4.56
C ALA A 272 17.86 -2.41 5.35
N THR A 273 16.67 -2.54 4.75
CA THR A 273 15.39 -2.20 5.38
C THR A 273 15.10 -3.05 6.62
N VAL A 274 15.28 -4.39 6.53
CA VAL A 274 14.95 -5.27 7.66
C VAL A 274 15.96 -5.16 8.80
N VAL A 275 17.26 -5.00 8.50
CA VAL A 275 18.30 -4.78 9.51
C VAL A 275 18.06 -3.46 10.24
N ALA A 276 17.79 -2.38 9.51
CA ALA A 276 17.46 -1.08 10.11
C ALA A 276 16.21 -1.16 11.01
N SER A 277 15.17 -1.84 10.53
CA SER A 277 13.90 -1.95 11.24
C SER A 277 14.02 -2.82 12.50
N ALA A 278 14.78 -3.93 12.43
CA ALA A 278 15.06 -4.81 13.57
C ALA A 278 15.93 -4.09 14.62
N ALA A 279 16.96 -3.35 14.20
CA ALA A 279 17.78 -2.53 15.09
C ALA A 279 16.95 -1.45 15.79
N ALA A 280 16.11 -0.72 15.04
CA ALA A 280 15.21 0.30 15.58
C ALA A 280 14.15 -0.27 16.54
N ALA A 281 13.85 -1.56 16.44
CA ALA A 281 12.97 -2.29 17.36
C ALA A 281 13.68 -2.82 18.60
N GLY A 282 15.02 -2.69 18.67
CA GLY A 282 15.83 -3.21 19.78
C GLY A 282 16.10 -4.72 19.70
N ASP A 283 16.05 -5.35 18.50
CA ASP A 283 16.38 -6.78 18.34
C ASP A 283 17.83 -7.04 18.77
N ALA A 284 17.99 -7.80 19.86
CA ALA A 284 19.28 -8.00 20.50
C ALA A 284 20.34 -8.63 19.59
N TRP A 285 19.94 -9.58 18.75
CA TRP A 285 20.88 -10.20 17.80
C TRP A 285 21.36 -9.18 16.76
N THR A 286 20.43 -8.41 16.19
CA THR A 286 20.79 -7.41 15.17
C THR A 286 21.70 -6.33 15.73
N LEU A 287 21.40 -5.84 16.94
CA LEU A 287 22.26 -4.85 17.62
C LEU A 287 23.66 -5.39 17.93
N ALA A 288 23.78 -6.65 18.38
CA ALA A 288 25.06 -7.30 18.62
C ALA A 288 25.89 -7.44 17.32
N GLN A 289 25.24 -7.79 16.21
CA GLN A 289 25.90 -7.89 14.91
C GLN A 289 26.38 -6.53 14.37
N ILE A 290 25.62 -5.46 14.62
CA ILE A 290 26.01 -4.09 14.28
C ILE A 290 27.21 -3.65 15.10
N GLU A 291 27.19 -3.87 16.42
CA GLU A 291 28.31 -3.49 17.32
C GLU A 291 29.60 -4.25 16.96
N GLU A 292 29.51 -5.55 16.67
CA GLU A 292 30.65 -6.37 16.24
C GLU A 292 31.36 -5.79 15.01
N ARG A 293 30.58 -5.38 13.98
CA ARG A 293 31.13 -4.80 12.75
C ARG A 293 31.60 -3.37 12.89
N PHE A 294 31.02 -2.62 13.83
CA PHE A 294 31.38 -1.22 14.07
C PHE A 294 32.60 -1.08 14.99
N ALA A 295 32.90 -2.07 15.84
CA ALA A 295 34.01 -2.01 16.79
C ALA A 295 35.38 -1.72 16.14
N PRO A 296 35.76 -2.35 14.98
CA PRO A 296 37.01 -2.03 14.27
C PRO A 296 37.05 -0.57 13.78
N LEU A 297 35.96 -0.05 13.25
CA LEU A 297 35.89 1.35 12.83
C LEU A 297 36.11 2.31 14.00
N ARG A 298 35.48 2.06 15.15
CA ARG A 298 35.61 2.88 16.36
C ARG A 298 37.03 2.84 16.95
N THR A 299 37.68 1.69 16.91
CA THR A 299 38.97 1.50 17.60
C THR A 299 40.19 1.77 16.71
N HIS A 300 40.11 1.51 15.42
CA HIS A 300 41.23 1.56 14.50
C HIS A 300 40.98 2.35 13.21
N GLY A 301 39.76 2.89 13.02
CA GLY A 301 39.38 3.57 11.78
C GLY A 301 39.18 2.62 10.60
N ASP A 302 39.00 1.31 10.84
CA ASP A 302 38.83 0.27 9.82
C ASP A 302 37.32 0.04 9.55
N ASP A 303 36.85 0.48 8.41
CA ASP A 303 35.47 0.33 7.94
C ASP A 303 35.24 -0.89 7.02
N SER A 304 36.28 -1.68 6.78
CA SER A 304 36.22 -2.82 5.85
C SER A 304 35.19 -3.91 6.23
N HIS A 305 34.76 -3.91 7.49
CA HIS A 305 33.75 -4.83 8.02
C HIS A 305 32.29 -4.33 7.87
N ILE A 306 32.11 -3.11 7.33
CA ILE A 306 30.79 -2.49 7.19
C ILE A 306 30.50 -2.26 5.70
N HIS A 307 29.44 -2.93 5.19
CA HIS A 307 28.98 -2.61 3.84
C HIS A 307 28.44 -1.17 3.78
N PRO A 308 28.72 -0.39 2.71
CA PRO A 308 28.27 1.00 2.58
C PRO A 308 26.77 1.21 2.84
N ASP A 309 25.92 0.27 2.40
CA ASP A 309 24.48 0.32 2.59
C ASP A 309 24.03 0.21 4.07
N LEU A 310 24.90 -0.31 4.95
CA LEU A 310 24.66 -0.42 6.39
C LEU A 310 25.39 0.62 7.22
N LEU A 311 26.27 1.42 6.64
CA LEU A 311 27.10 2.36 7.38
C LEU A 311 26.24 3.34 8.21
N GLY A 312 25.18 3.90 7.62
CA GLY A 312 24.27 4.80 8.32
C GLY A 312 23.58 4.14 9.52
N ILE A 313 23.22 2.87 9.40
CA ILE A 313 22.58 2.08 10.46
C ILE A 313 23.60 1.83 11.59
N CYS A 314 24.80 1.41 11.25
CA CYS A 314 25.86 1.16 12.22
C CYS A 314 26.19 2.43 13.01
N LEU A 315 26.35 3.57 12.34
CA LEU A 315 26.59 4.86 13.01
C LEU A 315 25.45 5.28 13.95
N LEU A 316 24.20 5.04 13.55
CA LEU A 316 23.03 5.45 14.34
C LEU A 316 22.91 4.67 15.65
N TYR A 317 23.18 3.36 15.64
CA TYR A 317 22.94 2.49 16.80
C TYR A 317 24.18 2.19 17.64
N THR A 318 25.36 2.65 17.25
CA THR A 318 26.61 2.47 17.99
C THR A 318 27.26 3.80 18.43
N SER A 319 26.79 4.92 17.89
CA SER A 319 27.20 6.26 18.32
C SER A 319 26.66 6.54 19.73
N PRO A 320 27.48 7.05 20.66
CA PRO A 320 26.95 7.53 21.94
C PRO A 320 25.92 8.61 21.65
N SER A 321 24.70 8.43 22.20
CA SER A 321 23.69 9.49 22.16
C SER A 321 24.24 10.74 22.83
N PRO A 322 24.10 11.94 22.23
CA PRO A 322 24.49 13.18 22.85
C PRO A 322 23.72 13.46 24.15
#